data_ecd68704868c11f625d02d058b3fc8ee
#
_entry.id   ecd68704868c11f625d02d058b3fc8ee
#
_cell.length_a   1.000
_cell.length_b   1.000
_cell.length_c   1.000
_cell.angle_alpha   90.00
_cell.angle_beta   90.00
_cell.angle_gamma   90.00
#
_symmetry.space_group_name_H-M   'P 1'
#
loop_
_entity.id
_entity.type
_entity.pdbx_description
1 polymer ?
#
loop_
_entity_poly.entity_id
_entity_poly.type
_entity_poly.pdbx_seq_one_letter_code
_entity_poly.pdbx_strand_id
1 'polypeptide(L)'
;MITRVLSRRLVTLTLTAALAALAATAAGCGGSTAARTTTTGDRSAGFPVTVAAANGPVRIDKRPTAIISLSPTATEMLYAIGAAHQVKAVDSLSDYPPQAPRTKLSGYSPNVEAIVSYKPDLVVASFDAATLTKQLAAFGVPVLYLPAPSSLAADYAEFAELGAATGHARQAGQEVASLRRQINRIVAAAPHPAKPVNYYYELDQTYYSVTSATFVGRLLGLLGLKSIADAAKGAAASGGYPQLSAEYILKANPGYVILADTICCHQSAATVAKRPGWSGLSAVRDHHIIALNDDIASRWGPRIVDLLRAVVAGLASRS
;
A
#
# COMPACT_ATOMS: atom_id res chain seq x y z
N MET A 1 46.39 34.85 10.39
CA MET A 1 46.64 36.16 9.72
C MET A 1 45.28 36.61 9.14
N ILE A 2 44.78 37.69 9.72
CA ILE A 2 43.82 38.68 9.22
C ILE A 2 42.39 38.19 9.04
N THR A 3 41.45 38.35 9.97
CA THR A 3 40.79 39.49 10.67
C THR A 3 39.85 40.33 9.80
N ARG A 4 38.62 40.47 10.33
CA ARG A 4 37.66 41.61 10.20
C ARG A 4 36.54 41.47 9.15
N VAL A 5 35.29 41.97 9.33
CA VAL A 5 34.64 42.75 10.44
C VAL A 5 33.14 42.76 10.18
N LEU A 6 32.38 42.83 11.27
CA LEU A 6 30.95 43.16 11.42
C LEU A 6 30.42 44.29 10.54
N SER A 7 29.15 44.25 10.20
CA SER A 7 28.28 45.41 10.43
C SER A 7 26.80 45.02 10.61
N ARG A 8 26.29 45.32 11.80
CA ARG A 8 24.87 45.44 12.18
C ARG A 8 24.29 46.71 11.51
N ARG A 9 23.05 46.65 11.07
CA ARG A 9 22.17 47.82 11.10
C ARG A 9 20.76 47.40 11.54
N LEU A 10 20.40 47.79 12.74
CA LEU A 10 19.03 48.06 13.23
C LEU A 10 18.50 49.30 12.52
N VAL A 11 17.21 49.26 12.15
CA VAL A 11 16.38 50.48 12.04
C VAL A 11 15.01 50.16 12.65
N THR A 12 14.71 50.93 13.66
CA THR A 12 13.49 50.93 14.49
C THR A 12 12.45 51.94 13.97
N LEU A 13 11.20 51.61 14.27
CA LEU A 13 10.05 52.49 14.56
C LEU A 13 9.53 53.47 13.47
N THR A 14 8.22 53.43 13.19
CA THR A 14 7.26 54.34 13.82
C THR A 14 5.80 53.90 13.60
N LEU A 15 5.03 54.04 14.67
CA LEU A 15 3.61 53.89 14.91
C LEU A 15 2.87 55.16 14.46
N THR A 16 1.74 55.08 13.76
CA THR A 16 0.72 56.13 13.81
C THR A 16 -0.69 55.52 13.66
N ALA A 17 -1.49 55.75 14.68
CA ALA A 17 -2.93 55.50 14.74
C ALA A 17 -3.70 56.70 14.15
N ALA A 18 -4.80 56.46 13.48
CA ALA A 18 -5.85 57.46 13.28
C ALA A 18 -7.25 56.80 13.30
N LEU A 19 -8.00 57.12 14.33
CA LEU A 19 -9.44 56.89 14.50
C LEU A 19 -10.21 57.93 13.67
N ALA A 20 -11.29 57.51 12.98
CA ALA A 20 -12.44 58.39 12.71
C ALA A 20 -13.72 57.59 12.57
N ALA A 21 -14.61 57.78 13.48
CA ALA A 21 -16.01 57.35 13.47
C ALA A 21 -16.87 58.36 12.72
N LEU A 22 -17.82 57.88 11.90
CA LEU A 22 -19.02 58.69 11.58
C LEU A 22 -20.21 57.76 11.34
N ALA A 23 -21.25 57.94 12.16
CA ALA A 23 -22.55 57.36 12.05
C ALA A 23 -23.42 58.14 11.02
N ALA A 24 -24.20 57.42 10.23
CA ALA A 24 -25.37 58.01 9.59
C ALA A 24 -26.49 56.95 9.40
N THR A 25 -27.61 57.20 10.04
CA THR A 25 -28.89 56.52 9.96
C THR A 25 -29.62 56.87 8.67
N ALA A 26 -30.22 55.87 7.99
CA ALA A 26 -31.37 56.08 7.13
C ALA A 26 -32.23 54.80 7.07
N ALA A 27 -33.49 54.94 7.43
CA ALA A 27 -34.54 53.94 7.30
C ALA A 27 -35.02 53.85 5.84
N GLY A 28 -35.42 52.64 5.42
CA GLY A 28 -36.04 52.42 4.11
C GLY A 28 -36.57 51.01 3.93
N CYS A 29 -37.84 50.86 4.11
CA CYS A 29 -38.86 49.93 3.60
C CYS A 29 -38.47 48.62 2.86
N GLY A 30 -39.02 47.54 3.39
CA GLY A 30 -39.86 46.51 2.73
C GLY A 30 -39.36 45.89 1.42
N GLY A 31 -38.83 44.67 1.55
CA GLY A 31 -38.71 43.75 0.44
C GLY A 31 -38.59 42.31 0.97
N SER A 32 -39.68 41.55 0.89
CA SER A 32 -39.70 40.13 1.18
C SER A 32 -38.74 39.42 0.23
N THR A 33 -37.52 39.19 0.65
CA THR A 33 -36.58 38.28 0.00
C THR A 33 -36.85 36.89 0.53
N ALA A 34 -37.52 36.10 -0.32
CA ALA A 34 -37.59 34.66 -0.12
C ALA A 34 -36.18 34.12 0.20
N ALA A 35 -36.04 33.55 1.38
CA ALA A 35 -34.85 32.80 1.76
C ALA A 35 -34.65 31.68 0.70
N ARG A 36 -33.74 31.90 -0.24
CA ARG A 36 -33.19 30.82 -1.01
C ARG A 36 -32.51 29.91 -0.01
N THR A 37 -33.18 28.83 0.31
CA THR A 37 -32.58 27.66 0.90
C THR A 37 -31.49 27.20 -0.10
N THR A 38 -30.27 27.67 0.09
CA THR A 38 -29.13 27.06 -0.55
C THR A 38 -29.03 25.65 0.05
N THR A 39 -29.70 24.71 -0.62
CA THR A 39 -29.33 23.30 -0.52
C THR A 39 -27.82 23.26 -0.65
N THR A 40 -27.15 22.96 0.44
CA THR A 40 -25.72 22.60 0.45
C THR A 40 -25.65 21.30 -0.34
N GLY A 41 -25.68 21.43 -1.69
CA GLY A 41 -25.34 20.36 -2.58
C GLY A 41 -23.96 19.89 -2.16
N ASP A 42 -23.88 18.63 -1.85
CA ASP A 42 -22.64 17.87 -1.69
C ASP A 42 -21.67 18.38 -2.77
N ARG A 43 -20.69 19.20 -2.37
CA ARG A 43 -19.60 19.57 -3.24
C ARG A 43 -18.80 18.29 -3.43
N SER A 44 -19.23 17.47 -4.38
CA SER A 44 -18.45 16.35 -4.90
C SER A 44 -17.04 16.86 -5.13
N ALA A 45 -16.11 16.35 -4.33
CA ALA A 45 -14.70 16.71 -4.38
C ALA A 45 -14.27 16.81 -5.85
N GLY A 46 -13.85 17.99 -6.24
CA GLY A 46 -13.44 18.57 -7.49
C GLY A 46 -13.11 17.62 -8.66
N PHE A 47 -14.09 16.98 -9.24
CA PHE A 47 -13.95 16.38 -10.58
C PHE A 47 -14.17 17.45 -11.65
N PRO A 48 -13.47 17.37 -12.80
CA PRO A 48 -12.52 16.33 -13.19
C PRO A 48 -11.22 16.36 -12.37
N VAL A 49 -10.63 15.19 -12.16
CA VAL A 49 -9.33 15.03 -11.52
C VAL A 49 -8.36 14.31 -12.45
N THR A 50 -7.08 14.67 -12.38
CA THR A 50 -6.00 13.92 -13.03
C THR A 50 -5.13 13.30 -11.96
N VAL A 51 -5.03 11.97 -11.96
CA VAL A 51 -4.23 11.19 -11.01
C VAL A 51 -2.92 10.80 -11.70
N ALA A 52 -1.80 11.00 -11.01
CA ALA A 52 -0.49 10.58 -11.49
C ALA A 52 -0.28 9.10 -11.15
N ALA A 53 -0.74 8.19 -12.02
CA ALA A 53 -0.58 6.75 -11.85
C ALA A 53 0.67 6.21 -12.53
N ALA A 54 1.05 4.97 -12.25
CA ALA A 54 2.25 4.35 -12.82
C ALA A 54 2.19 4.19 -14.35
N ASN A 55 0.98 4.15 -14.93
CA ASN A 55 0.77 4.18 -16.40
C ASN A 55 0.66 5.60 -16.97
N GLY A 56 1.04 6.63 -16.22
CA GLY A 56 0.95 8.02 -16.61
C GLY A 56 -0.26 8.76 -16.04
N PRO A 57 -0.49 10.01 -16.46
CA PRO A 57 -1.63 10.80 -15.99
C PRO A 57 -2.95 10.19 -16.44
N VAL A 58 -3.80 9.83 -15.48
CA VAL A 58 -5.16 9.30 -15.72
C VAL A 58 -6.19 10.36 -15.39
N ARG A 59 -6.92 10.81 -16.41
CA ARG A 59 -8.00 11.78 -16.23
C ARG A 59 -9.32 11.05 -15.90
N ILE A 60 -9.98 11.51 -14.87
CA ILE A 60 -11.29 11.01 -14.41
C ILE A 60 -12.24 12.20 -14.39
N ASP A 61 -13.22 12.19 -15.29
CA ASP A 61 -14.08 13.36 -15.55
C ASP A 61 -15.15 13.55 -14.46
N LYS A 62 -15.62 12.49 -13.85
CA LYS A 62 -16.62 12.47 -12.78
C LYS A 62 -16.29 11.42 -11.74
N ARG A 63 -16.83 11.59 -10.54
CA ARG A 63 -16.66 10.59 -9.47
C ARG A 63 -17.16 9.22 -9.95
N PRO A 64 -16.31 8.18 -9.92
CA PRO A 64 -16.70 6.84 -10.34
C PRO A 64 -17.84 6.29 -9.50
N THR A 65 -18.73 5.55 -10.15
CA THR A 65 -19.86 4.84 -9.54
C THR A 65 -19.85 3.35 -9.83
N ALA A 66 -19.00 2.93 -10.78
CA ALA A 66 -18.85 1.55 -11.22
C ALA A 66 -17.36 1.20 -11.39
N ILE A 67 -16.69 0.88 -10.29
CA ILE A 67 -15.28 0.50 -10.28
C ILE A 67 -15.16 -1.02 -10.42
N ILE A 68 -14.29 -1.47 -11.33
CA ILE A 68 -13.83 -2.86 -11.39
C ILE A 68 -12.41 -2.90 -10.83
N SER A 69 -12.19 -3.69 -9.77
CA SER A 69 -10.87 -3.92 -9.21
C SER A 69 -10.31 -5.27 -9.63
N LEU A 70 -9.20 -5.24 -10.35
CA LEU A 70 -8.46 -6.42 -10.82
C LEU A 70 -7.20 -6.65 -9.99
N SER A 71 -7.23 -6.28 -8.72
CA SER A 71 -6.13 -6.43 -7.78
C SER A 71 -6.66 -6.63 -6.37
N PRO A 72 -6.31 -7.73 -5.69
CA PRO A 72 -6.67 -7.93 -4.30
C PRO A 72 -6.26 -6.78 -3.38
N THR A 73 -5.04 -6.27 -3.56
CA THR A 73 -4.54 -5.13 -2.80
C THR A 73 -5.36 -3.87 -3.02
N ALA A 74 -5.62 -3.51 -4.29
CA ALA A 74 -6.44 -2.35 -4.61
C ALA A 74 -7.88 -2.50 -4.10
N THR A 75 -8.43 -3.72 -4.13
CA THR A 75 -9.74 -4.02 -3.52
C THR A 75 -9.72 -3.68 -2.03
N GLU A 76 -8.74 -4.15 -1.28
CA GLU A 76 -8.61 -3.86 0.14
C GLU A 76 -8.45 -2.35 0.41
N MET A 77 -7.64 -1.66 -0.38
CA MET A 77 -7.46 -0.20 -0.29
C MET A 77 -8.76 0.56 -0.56
N LEU A 78 -9.52 0.20 -1.61
CA LEU A 78 -10.81 0.82 -1.94
C LEU A 78 -11.81 0.71 -0.78
N TYR A 79 -11.87 -0.45 -0.14
CA TYR A 79 -12.72 -0.64 1.03
C TYR A 79 -12.23 0.15 2.25
N ALA A 80 -10.93 0.17 2.50
CA ALA A 80 -10.33 0.89 3.63
C ALA A 80 -10.57 2.41 3.55
N ILE A 81 -10.56 2.99 2.34
CA ILE A 81 -10.83 4.42 2.14
C ILE A 81 -12.32 4.77 2.03
N GLY A 82 -13.22 3.77 2.15
CA GLY A 82 -14.67 3.99 2.11
C GLY A 82 -15.30 4.02 0.72
N ALA A 83 -14.59 3.57 -0.34
CA ALA A 83 -15.08 3.51 -1.71
C ALA A 83 -15.86 2.23 -2.02
N ALA A 84 -16.17 1.40 -1.03
CA ALA A 84 -16.81 0.09 -1.19
C ALA A 84 -18.06 0.09 -2.07
N HIS A 85 -18.94 1.07 -1.91
CA HIS A 85 -20.21 1.17 -2.65
C HIS A 85 -20.02 1.46 -4.16
N GLN A 86 -18.85 1.96 -4.55
CA GLN A 86 -18.48 2.19 -5.94
C GLN A 86 -17.97 0.91 -6.63
N VAL A 87 -17.50 -0.09 -5.87
CA VAL A 87 -16.96 -1.35 -6.40
C VAL A 87 -18.11 -2.25 -6.86
N LYS A 88 -18.14 -2.60 -8.15
CA LYS A 88 -19.18 -3.43 -8.76
C LYS A 88 -18.75 -4.87 -9.01
N ALA A 89 -17.46 -5.09 -9.26
CA ALA A 89 -16.88 -6.41 -9.40
C ALA A 89 -15.41 -6.38 -9.02
N VAL A 90 -14.92 -7.50 -8.52
CA VAL A 90 -13.50 -7.70 -8.23
C VAL A 90 -13.03 -9.02 -8.87
N ASP A 91 -11.72 -9.18 -9.01
CA ASP A 91 -11.15 -10.41 -9.55
C ASP A 91 -11.37 -11.62 -8.62
N SER A 92 -11.06 -12.81 -9.12
CA SER A 92 -11.27 -14.08 -8.40
C SER A 92 -10.40 -14.24 -7.16
N LEU A 93 -9.29 -13.50 -7.05
CA LEU A 93 -8.35 -13.54 -5.94
C LEU A 93 -8.64 -12.46 -4.87
N SER A 94 -9.52 -11.53 -5.16
CA SER A 94 -9.95 -10.47 -4.21
C SER A 94 -10.99 -11.05 -3.23
N ASP A 95 -10.54 -11.74 -2.21
CA ASP A 95 -11.37 -12.43 -1.22
C ASP A 95 -11.54 -11.67 0.11
N TYR A 96 -10.86 -10.54 0.23
CA TYR A 96 -10.96 -9.65 1.38
C TYR A 96 -11.26 -8.21 0.94
N PRO A 97 -12.15 -7.50 1.67
CA PRO A 97 -13.00 -8.01 2.75
C PRO A 97 -14.09 -8.95 2.22
N PRO A 98 -14.71 -9.80 3.08
CA PRO A 98 -15.65 -10.86 2.63
C PRO A 98 -16.85 -10.36 1.82
N GLN A 99 -17.24 -9.08 1.99
CA GLN A 99 -18.34 -8.44 1.27
C GLN A 99 -17.97 -7.95 -0.13
N ALA A 100 -16.70 -8.08 -0.56
CA ALA A 100 -16.30 -7.70 -1.90
C ALA A 100 -17.02 -8.56 -2.95
N PRO A 101 -17.56 -7.97 -4.04
CA PRO A 101 -18.35 -8.68 -5.04
C PRO A 101 -17.45 -9.51 -5.97
N ARG A 102 -16.98 -10.66 -5.48
CA ARG A 102 -16.09 -11.58 -6.21
C ARG A 102 -16.72 -12.08 -7.50
N THR A 103 -15.90 -12.13 -8.55
CA THR A 103 -16.30 -12.64 -9.85
C THR A 103 -15.28 -13.66 -10.37
N LYS A 104 -15.43 -14.10 -11.62
CA LYS A 104 -14.45 -14.90 -12.34
C LYS A 104 -13.44 -14.06 -13.14
N LEU A 105 -13.42 -12.75 -12.96
CA LEU A 105 -12.43 -11.88 -13.61
C LEU A 105 -11.03 -12.27 -13.14
N SER A 106 -10.06 -12.12 -14.04
CA SER A 106 -8.65 -12.37 -13.73
C SER A 106 -7.87 -11.06 -13.75
N GLY A 107 -7.09 -10.80 -12.69
CA GLY A 107 -6.14 -9.69 -12.67
C GLY A 107 -4.88 -9.97 -13.52
N TYR A 108 -4.52 -11.25 -13.70
CA TYR A 108 -3.35 -11.66 -14.50
C TYR A 108 -3.62 -11.76 -15.99
N SER A 109 -4.83 -12.19 -16.38
CA SER A 109 -5.25 -12.36 -17.76
C SER A 109 -6.62 -11.74 -17.94
N PRO A 110 -6.72 -10.41 -17.91
CA PRO A 110 -8.00 -9.71 -17.96
C PRO A 110 -8.70 -9.91 -19.30
N ASN A 111 -10.00 -10.25 -19.26
CA ASN A 111 -10.87 -10.31 -20.43
C ASN A 111 -11.65 -9.00 -20.52
N VAL A 112 -11.37 -8.21 -21.56
CA VAL A 112 -11.95 -6.87 -21.73
C VAL A 112 -13.45 -6.92 -21.93
N GLU A 113 -13.97 -7.89 -22.69
CA GLU A 113 -15.42 -8.03 -22.93
C GLU A 113 -16.16 -8.32 -21.62
N ALA A 114 -15.60 -9.22 -20.80
CA ALA A 114 -16.15 -9.51 -19.49
C ALA A 114 -16.10 -8.27 -18.56
N ILE A 115 -15.03 -7.48 -18.60
CA ILE A 115 -14.90 -6.25 -17.81
C ILE A 115 -15.95 -5.23 -18.26
N VAL A 116 -16.05 -4.95 -19.56
CA VAL A 116 -16.97 -3.95 -20.12
C VAL A 116 -18.43 -4.32 -19.87
N SER A 117 -18.77 -5.61 -19.76
CA SER A 117 -20.13 -6.05 -19.43
C SER A 117 -20.67 -5.49 -18.11
N TYR A 118 -19.79 -5.15 -17.17
CA TYR A 118 -20.12 -4.47 -15.90
C TYR A 118 -20.32 -2.95 -16.05
N LYS A 119 -20.13 -2.39 -17.27
CA LYS A 119 -20.23 -0.95 -17.58
C LYS A 119 -19.39 -0.08 -16.63
N PRO A 120 -18.08 -0.37 -16.48
CA PRO A 120 -17.23 0.37 -15.57
C PRO A 120 -17.02 1.80 -16.02
N ASP A 121 -16.84 2.71 -15.07
CA ASP A 121 -16.35 4.08 -15.27
C ASP A 121 -14.92 4.28 -14.70
N LEU A 122 -14.37 3.24 -14.08
CA LEU A 122 -12.96 3.14 -13.69
C LEU A 122 -12.57 1.66 -13.56
N VAL A 123 -11.39 1.31 -14.03
CA VAL A 123 -10.75 0.01 -13.75
C VAL A 123 -9.46 0.25 -12.97
N VAL A 124 -9.23 -0.53 -11.92
CA VAL A 124 -7.98 -0.52 -11.14
C VAL A 124 -7.28 -1.86 -11.35
N ALA A 125 -6.01 -1.84 -11.72
CA ALA A 125 -5.23 -3.04 -12.04
C ALA A 125 -3.80 -2.94 -11.51
N SER A 126 -3.16 -4.10 -11.25
CA SER A 126 -1.76 -4.20 -10.81
C SER A 126 -0.87 -4.98 -11.78
N PHE A 127 -1.45 -5.50 -12.87
CA PHE A 127 -0.73 -6.25 -13.91
C PHE A 127 -1.21 -5.82 -15.30
N ASP A 128 -0.36 -6.04 -16.30
CA ASP A 128 -0.60 -5.82 -17.75
C ASP A 128 -1.29 -4.49 -18.10
N ALA A 129 -0.90 -3.42 -17.44
CA ALA A 129 -1.56 -2.13 -17.58
C ALA A 129 -1.52 -1.58 -19.02
N ALA A 130 -0.45 -1.83 -19.78
CA ALA A 130 -0.29 -1.24 -21.11
C ALA A 130 -1.32 -1.78 -22.11
N THR A 131 -1.48 -3.11 -22.18
CA THR A 131 -2.45 -3.78 -23.04
C THR A 131 -3.88 -3.46 -22.60
N LEU A 132 -4.16 -3.62 -21.31
CA LEU A 132 -5.48 -3.36 -20.74
C LEU A 132 -5.91 -1.90 -20.94
N THR A 133 -5.02 -0.94 -20.65
CA THR A 133 -5.28 0.50 -20.84
C THR A 133 -5.64 0.82 -22.30
N LYS A 134 -4.86 0.28 -23.25
CA LYS A 134 -5.14 0.50 -24.69
C LYS A 134 -6.48 -0.07 -25.11
N GLN A 135 -6.82 -1.27 -24.66
CA GLN A 135 -8.06 -1.94 -25.02
C GLN A 135 -9.30 -1.25 -24.40
N LEU A 136 -9.23 -0.87 -23.13
CA LEU A 136 -10.34 -0.19 -22.44
C LEU A 136 -10.54 1.26 -22.89
N ALA A 137 -9.50 1.92 -23.43
CA ALA A 137 -9.60 3.25 -24.00
C ALA A 137 -10.60 3.31 -25.15
N ALA A 138 -10.76 2.24 -25.93
CA ALA A 138 -11.78 2.15 -27.00
C ALA A 138 -13.23 2.24 -26.47
N PHE A 139 -13.44 1.95 -25.19
CA PHE A 139 -14.72 2.04 -24.50
C PHE A 139 -14.84 3.28 -23.61
N GLY A 140 -13.84 4.18 -23.67
CA GLY A 140 -13.80 5.38 -22.82
C GLY A 140 -13.60 5.10 -21.33
N VAL A 141 -13.07 3.92 -20.97
CA VAL A 141 -12.87 3.50 -19.58
C VAL A 141 -11.42 3.77 -19.15
N PRO A 142 -11.19 4.67 -18.18
CA PRO A 142 -9.86 4.91 -17.64
C PRO A 142 -9.37 3.71 -16.82
N VAL A 143 -8.06 3.45 -16.90
CA VAL A 143 -7.36 2.43 -16.10
C VAL A 143 -6.37 3.10 -15.16
N LEU A 144 -6.51 2.88 -13.86
CA LEU A 144 -5.56 3.26 -12.84
C LEU A 144 -4.65 2.07 -12.56
N TYR A 145 -3.37 2.20 -12.90
CA TYR A 145 -2.39 1.14 -12.69
C TYR A 145 -1.60 1.37 -11.41
N LEU A 146 -1.72 0.43 -10.48
CA LEU A 146 -1.06 0.43 -9.18
C LEU A 146 -0.19 -0.84 -9.07
N PRO A 147 1.09 -0.80 -9.48
CA PRO A 147 2.00 -1.93 -9.40
C PRO A 147 2.44 -2.18 -7.94
N ALA A 148 3.12 -3.30 -7.69
CA ALA A 148 3.72 -3.53 -6.38
C ALA A 148 4.67 -2.39 -5.99
N PRO A 149 4.45 -1.70 -4.86
CA PRO A 149 5.27 -0.56 -4.44
C PRO A 149 6.66 -1.04 -4.00
N SER A 150 7.65 -0.19 -4.15
CA SER A 150 9.02 -0.48 -3.67
C SER A 150 9.26 -0.05 -2.22
N SER A 151 8.33 0.66 -1.59
CA SER A 151 8.48 1.22 -0.25
C SER A 151 7.14 1.57 0.38
N LEU A 152 7.11 1.77 1.71
CA LEU A 152 5.92 2.32 2.40
C LEU A 152 5.50 3.68 1.86
N ALA A 153 6.44 4.52 1.42
CA ALA A 153 6.09 5.81 0.84
C ALA A 153 5.33 5.65 -0.49
N ALA A 154 5.73 4.68 -1.31
CA ALA A 154 5.04 4.35 -2.55
C ALA A 154 3.66 3.73 -2.29
N ASP A 155 3.54 2.82 -1.32
CA ASP A 155 2.25 2.26 -0.87
C ASP A 155 1.29 3.37 -0.41
N TYR A 156 1.76 4.32 0.39
CA TYR A 156 0.95 5.46 0.83
C TYR A 156 0.55 6.39 -0.32
N ALA A 157 1.37 6.49 -1.37
CA ALA A 157 1.02 7.23 -2.58
C ALA A 157 -0.13 6.56 -3.33
N GLU A 158 -0.16 5.23 -3.42
CA GLU A 158 -1.28 4.48 -4.04
C GLU A 158 -2.61 4.73 -3.31
N PHE A 159 -2.61 4.80 -1.97
CA PHE A 159 -3.80 5.22 -1.22
C PHE A 159 -4.25 6.63 -1.62
N ALA A 160 -3.32 7.57 -1.77
CA ALA A 160 -3.65 8.94 -2.17
C ALA A 160 -4.20 8.99 -3.59
N GLU A 161 -3.63 8.22 -4.51
CA GLU A 161 -4.09 8.07 -5.91
C GLU A 161 -5.51 7.52 -5.97
N LEU A 162 -5.78 6.42 -5.26
CA LEU A 162 -7.13 5.85 -5.14
C LEU A 162 -8.10 6.83 -4.48
N GLY A 163 -7.67 7.51 -3.43
CA GLY A 163 -8.47 8.53 -2.76
C GLY A 163 -8.88 9.67 -3.68
N ALA A 164 -7.94 10.18 -4.49
CA ALA A 164 -8.19 11.20 -5.49
C ALA A 164 -9.12 10.67 -6.59
N ALA A 165 -8.82 9.49 -7.13
CA ALA A 165 -9.59 8.86 -8.21
C ALA A 165 -11.05 8.58 -7.85
N THR A 166 -11.34 8.30 -6.58
CA THR A 166 -12.66 7.88 -6.10
C THR A 166 -13.44 8.96 -5.35
N GLY A 167 -12.81 10.12 -5.11
CA GLY A 167 -13.38 11.21 -4.31
C GLY A 167 -13.34 10.95 -2.81
N HIS A 168 -12.38 10.12 -2.34
CA HIS A 168 -12.16 9.77 -0.93
C HIS A 168 -10.78 10.22 -0.41
N ALA A 169 -10.24 11.32 -0.94
CA ALA A 169 -8.89 11.81 -0.61
C ALA A 169 -8.66 12.02 0.89
N ARG A 170 -9.69 12.54 1.61
CA ARG A 170 -9.61 12.73 3.07
C ARG A 170 -9.51 11.40 3.81
N GLN A 171 -10.33 10.43 3.45
CA GLN A 171 -10.34 9.09 4.06
C GLN A 171 -9.02 8.36 3.78
N ALA A 172 -8.51 8.46 2.56
CA ALA A 172 -7.19 7.93 2.20
C ALA A 172 -6.07 8.52 3.07
N GLY A 173 -6.07 9.83 3.28
CA GLY A 173 -5.12 10.49 4.18
C GLY A 173 -5.25 10.03 5.64
N GLN A 174 -6.48 9.80 6.11
CA GLN A 174 -6.74 9.27 7.45
C GLN A 174 -6.23 7.83 7.61
N GLU A 175 -6.46 6.99 6.60
CA GLU A 175 -5.98 5.60 6.59
C GLU A 175 -4.45 5.54 6.60
N VAL A 176 -3.78 6.28 5.72
CA VAL A 176 -2.31 6.40 5.71
C VAL A 176 -1.77 6.86 7.07
N ALA A 177 -2.39 7.86 7.69
CA ALA A 177 -1.99 8.33 9.02
C ALA A 177 -2.19 7.23 10.09
N SER A 178 -3.26 6.44 9.98
CA SER A 178 -3.52 5.29 10.85
C SER A 178 -2.46 4.21 10.70
N LEU A 179 -2.17 3.79 9.46
CA LEU A 179 -1.15 2.80 9.14
C LEU A 179 0.24 3.21 9.66
N ARG A 180 0.65 4.46 9.43
CA ARG A 180 1.92 4.99 9.95
C ARG A 180 2.01 4.88 11.47
N ARG A 181 0.95 5.27 12.19
CA ARG A 181 0.94 5.16 13.67
C ARG A 181 1.00 3.71 14.14
N GLN A 182 0.29 2.81 13.46
CA GLN A 182 0.28 1.39 13.81
C GLN A 182 1.65 0.75 13.55
N ILE A 183 2.25 0.97 12.38
CA ILE A 183 3.57 0.47 12.03
C ILE A 183 4.61 0.95 13.05
N ASN A 184 4.64 2.26 13.33
CA ASN A 184 5.59 2.81 14.29
C ASN A 184 5.44 2.18 15.69
N ARG A 185 4.20 1.94 16.15
CA ARG A 185 3.97 1.27 17.45
C ARG A 185 4.42 -0.19 17.44
N ILE A 186 4.16 -0.92 16.35
CA ILE A 186 4.56 -2.31 16.22
C ILE A 186 6.10 -2.40 16.21
N VAL A 187 6.76 -1.57 15.41
CA VAL A 187 8.23 -1.54 15.32
C VAL A 187 8.85 -1.16 16.67
N ALA A 188 8.33 -0.12 17.34
CA ALA A 188 8.86 0.31 18.63
C ALA A 188 8.69 -0.74 19.76
N ALA A 189 7.66 -1.59 19.65
CA ALA A 189 7.41 -2.67 20.62
C ALA A 189 8.09 -4.00 20.24
N ALA A 190 8.67 -4.09 19.04
CA ALA A 190 9.29 -5.33 18.57
C ALA A 190 10.59 -5.63 19.32
N PRO A 191 10.98 -6.90 19.46
CA PRO A 191 12.33 -7.25 19.88
C PRO A 191 13.36 -6.65 18.92
N HIS A 192 14.34 -5.92 19.46
CA HIS A 192 15.43 -5.36 18.68
C HIS A 192 16.73 -6.15 18.94
N PRO A 193 17.10 -7.11 18.08
CA PRO A 193 18.33 -7.84 18.24
C PRO A 193 19.54 -6.91 18.09
N ALA A 194 20.57 -7.10 18.94
CA ALA A 194 21.80 -6.29 18.91
C ALA A 194 22.57 -6.38 17.58
N LYS A 195 22.32 -7.44 16.80
CA LYS A 195 22.85 -7.65 15.44
C LYS A 195 21.71 -8.09 14.52
N PRO A 196 21.74 -7.70 13.23
CA PRO A 196 20.75 -8.18 12.28
C PRO A 196 20.66 -9.71 12.26
N VAL A 197 19.45 -10.24 12.32
CA VAL A 197 19.19 -11.67 12.23
C VAL A 197 18.81 -12.02 10.81
N ASN A 198 19.47 -13.03 10.26
CA ASN A 198 19.18 -13.48 8.90
C ASN A 198 17.90 -14.31 8.84
N TYR A 199 17.12 -14.11 7.80
CA TYR A 199 15.94 -14.93 7.52
C TYR A 199 15.97 -15.46 6.07
N TYR A 200 15.34 -16.61 5.89
CA TYR A 200 14.85 -17.11 4.61
C TYR A 200 13.35 -16.86 4.52
N TYR A 201 12.93 -16.21 3.44
CA TYR A 201 11.51 -16.01 3.14
C TYR A 201 11.11 -16.94 2.01
N GLU A 202 10.16 -17.82 2.24
CA GLU A 202 9.66 -18.77 1.27
C GLU A 202 8.40 -18.24 0.63
N LEU A 203 8.47 -17.91 -0.67
CA LEU A 203 7.30 -17.54 -1.47
C LEU A 203 6.56 -18.75 -1.98
N ASP A 204 7.29 -19.82 -2.27
CA ASP A 204 6.78 -21.12 -2.68
C ASP A 204 7.82 -22.24 -2.42
N GLN A 205 7.36 -23.48 -2.51
CA GLN A 205 8.17 -24.69 -2.27
C GLN A 205 9.32 -24.91 -3.29
N THR A 206 9.40 -24.09 -4.34
CA THR A 206 10.53 -24.13 -5.32
C THR A 206 11.66 -23.16 -4.94
N TYR A 207 11.59 -22.61 -3.72
CA TYR A 207 12.59 -21.74 -3.08
C TYR A 207 12.71 -20.34 -3.68
N TYR A 208 11.68 -19.81 -4.31
CA TYR A 208 11.63 -18.38 -4.56
C TYR A 208 11.62 -17.62 -3.24
N SER A 209 12.39 -16.55 -3.17
CA SER A 209 12.60 -15.76 -1.96
C SER A 209 12.54 -14.26 -2.27
N VAL A 210 12.66 -13.44 -1.23
CA VAL A 210 12.68 -11.98 -1.33
C VAL A 210 13.99 -11.42 -0.79
N THR A 211 14.56 -10.43 -1.47
CA THR A 211 15.70 -9.65 -0.93
C THR A 211 15.20 -8.56 0.02
N SER A 212 16.11 -8.01 0.82
CA SER A 212 15.84 -6.85 1.67
C SER A 212 15.47 -5.57 0.88
N ALA A 213 15.68 -5.55 -0.45
CA ALA A 213 15.33 -4.44 -1.32
C ALA A 213 13.85 -4.44 -1.76
N THR A 214 13.16 -5.58 -1.67
CA THR A 214 11.73 -5.69 -1.99
C THR A 214 10.87 -4.96 -0.95
N PHE A 215 9.59 -4.74 -1.25
CA PHE A 215 8.64 -4.13 -0.31
C PHE A 215 8.60 -4.91 1.02
N VAL A 216 8.37 -6.22 0.95
CA VAL A 216 8.34 -7.10 2.15
C VAL A 216 9.69 -7.09 2.86
N GLY A 217 10.80 -7.19 2.12
CA GLY A 217 12.13 -7.14 2.71
C GLY A 217 12.41 -5.84 3.48
N ARG A 218 11.94 -4.70 2.96
CA ARG A 218 12.04 -3.41 3.66
C ARG A 218 11.18 -3.36 4.93
N LEU A 219 9.99 -3.95 4.91
CA LEU A 219 9.15 -4.07 6.11
C LEU A 219 9.85 -4.91 7.19
N LEU A 220 10.40 -6.06 6.81
CA LEU A 220 11.14 -6.93 7.73
C LEU A 220 12.44 -6.26 8.23
N GLY A 221 13.06 -5.43 7.40
CA GLY A 221 14.20 -4.59 7.79
C GLY A 221 13.90 -3.61 8.93
N LEU A 222 12.66 -3.12 9.06
CA LEU A 222 12.23 -2.31 10.21
C LEU A 222 12.32 -3.05 11.54
N LEU A 223 12.28 -4.39 11.51
CA LEU A 223 12.38 -5.27 12.66
C LEU A 223 13.82 -5.79 12.89
N GLY A 224 14.82 -5.24 12.17
CA GLY A 224 16.21 -5.67 12.27
C GLY A 224 16.51 -7.01 11.58
N LEU A 225 15.64 -7.46 10.67
CA LEU A 225 15.82 -8.69 9.92
C LEU A 225 16.51 -8.42 8.57
N LYS A 226 17.34 -9.36 8.12
CA LYS A 226 18.08 -9.30 6.85
C LYS A 226 17.89 -10.57 6.05
N SER A 227 17.56 -10.43 4.76
CA SER A 227 17.35 -11.59 3.90
C SER A 227 18.66 -12.28 3.54
N ILE A 228 18.68 -13.62 3.57
CA ILE A 228 19.79 -14.40 2.97
C ILE A 228 19.82 -14.26 1.46
N ALA A 229 18.68 -13.91 0.83
CA ALA A 229 18.59 -13.73 -0.61
C ALA A 229 19.36 -12.51 -1.14
N ASP A 230 19.79 -11.58 -0.28
CA ASP A 230 20.57 -10.39 -0.68
C ASP A 230 21.88 -10.74 -1.38
N ALA A 231 22.53 -11.83 -0.95
CA ALA A 231 23.80 -12.29 -1.51
C ALA A 231 23.62 -13.37 -2.61
N ALA A 232 22.40 -13.69 -3.00
CA ALA A 232 22.13 -14.68 -4.02
C ALA A 232 22.53 -14.18 -5.41
N LYS A 233 23.13 -15.06 -6.21
CA LYS A 233 23.47 -14.74 -7.60
C LYS A 233 22.19 -14.42 -8.39
N GLY A 234 22.20 -13.32 -9.12
CA GLY A 234 21.05 -12.90 -9.92
C GLY A 234 19.92 -12.20 -9.15
N ALA A 235 20.07 -11.95 -7.84
CA ALA A 235 19.03 -11.31 -7.02
C ALA A 235 18.54 -9.97 -7.60
N ALA A 236 19.44 -9.12 -8.09
CA ALA A 236 19.07 -7.86 -8.73
C ALA A 236 18.39 -8.07 -10.09
N ALA A 237 18.87 -9.03 -10.90
CA ALA A 237 18.30 -9.33 -12.20
C ALA A 237 16.86 -9.92 -12.12
N SER A 238 16.54 -10.59 -11.00
CA SER A 238 15.19 -11.10 -10.72
C SER A 238 14.26 -10.08 -10.07
N GLY A 239 14.62 -8.80 -10.09
CA GLY A 239 13.81 -7.75 -9.43
C GLY A 239 13.74 -7.88 -7.90
N GLY A 240 14.67 -8.62 -7.30
CA GLY A 240 14.69 -8.89 -5.86
C GLY A 240 13.97 -10.17 -5.44
N TYR A 241 13.54 -10.99 -6.39
CA TYR A 241 12.84 -12.27 -6.16
C TYR A 241 13.62 -13.46 -6.72
N PRO A 242 14.84 -13.76 -6.22
CA PRO A 242 15.63 -14.86 -6.74
C PRO A 242 15.06 -16.21 -6.34
N GLN A 243 15.22 -17.19 -7.22
CA GLN A 243 15.10 -18.61 -6.86
C GLN A 243 16.42 -19.07 -6.23
N LEU A 244 16.34 -19.56 -5.02
CA LEU A 244 17.49 -20.10 -4.29
C LEU A 244 17.61 -21.60 -4.54
N SER A 245 18.74 -22.22 -4.16
CA SER A 245 18.83 -23.67 -4.06
C SER A 245 18.79 -24.14 -2.61
N ALA A 246 18.42 -25.41 -2.39
CA ALA A 246 18.43 -25.98 -1.05
C ALA A 246 19.83 -25.89 -0.40
N GLU A 247 20.90 -26.14 -1.17
CA GLU A 247 22.28 -26.05 -0.71
C GLU A 247 22.65 -24.62 -0.29
N TYR A 248 22.18 -23.62 -1.04
CA TYR A 248 22.39 -22.22 -0.69
C TYR A 248 21.75 -21.89 0.66
N ILE A 249 20.49 -22.30 0.86
CA ILE A 249 19.74 -22.07 2.10
C ILE A 249 20.42 -22.77 3.28
N LEU A 250 20.82 -24.04 3.09
CA LEU A 250 21.53 -24.82 4.12
C LEU A 250 22.87 -24.16 4.49
N LYS A 251 23.64 -23.70 3.50
CA LYS A 251 24.94 -23.03 3.74
C LYS A 251 24.74 -21.67 4.43
N ALA A 252 23.72 -20.91 4.07
CA ALA A 252 23.42 -19.62 4.66
C ALA A 252 22.94 -19.74 6.12
N ASN A 253 22.37 -20.88 6.48
CA ASN A 253 21.89 -21.24 7.82
C ASN A 253 21.09 -20.11 8.47
N PRO A 254 19.92 -19.72 7.93
CA PRO A 254 19.14 -18.59 8.45
C PRO A 254 18.69 -18.82 9.90
N GLY A 255 18.64 -17.73 10.67
CA GLY A 255 18.11 -17.76 12.03
C GLY A 255 16.59 -17.89 12.09
N TYR A 256 15.89 -17.48 11.02
CA TYR A 256 14.43 -17.62 10.86
C TYR A 256 14.08 -18.14 9.47
N VAL A 257 13.01 -18.95 9.39
CA VAL A 257 12.29 -19.27 8.17
C VAL A 257 10.92 -18.64 8.25
N ILE A 258 10.56 -17.85 7.24
CA ILE A 258 9.26 -17.19 7.15
C ILE A 258 8.54 -17.78 5.94
N LEU A 259 7.42 -18.47 6.17
CA LEU A 259 6.63 -19.14 5.16
C LEU A 259 5.48 -18.23 4.70
N ALA A 260 5.40 -17.93 3.42
CA ALA A 260 4.33 -17.17 2.78
C ALA A 260 3.46 -18.04 1.85
N ASP A 261 3.54 -19.35 2.01
CA ASP A 261 2.91 -20.38 1.18
C ASP A 261 2.18 -21.46 2.00
N THR A 262 1.62 -21.03 3.12
CA THR A 262 0.96 -21.92 4.09
C THR A 262 -0.42 -22.37 3.61
N ILE A 263 -1.14 -21.55 2.86
CA ILE A 263 -2.48 -21.82 2.35
C ILE A 263 -2.41 -22.46 0.97
N CYS A 264 -1.74 -21.81 0.00
CA CYS A 264 -1.65 -22.33 -1.36
C CYS A 264 -0.97 -23.70 -1.43
N CYS A 265 0.07 -23.87 -0.64
CA CYS A 265 1.03 -24.95 -0.82
C CYS A 265 1.18 -25.82 0.44
N HIS A 266 0.36 -25.56 1.47
CA HIS A 266 0.30 -26.29 2.73
C HIS A 266 1.65 -26.43 3.46
N GLN A 267 2.53 -25.42 3.32
CA GLN A 267 3.81 -25.39 4.02
C GLN A 267 3.63 -25.10 5.51
N SER A 268 4.47 -25.73 6.31
CA SER A 268 4.43 -25.63 7.77
C SER A 268 5.81 -25.92 8.37
N ALA A 269 5.98 -25.67 9.65
CA ALA A 269 7.21 -26.06 10.36
C ALA A 269 7.50 -27.58 10.21
N ALA A 270 6.44 -28.41 10.21
CA ALA A 270 6.58 -29.86 10.08
C ALA A 270 7.02 -30.29 8.65
N THR A 271 6.52 -29.63 7.60
CA THR A 271 6.92 -29.93 6.22
C THR A 271 8.35 -29.48 5.96
N VAL A 272 8.73 -28.30 6.45
CA VAL A 272 10.08 -27.75 6.35
C VAL A 272 11.11 -28.63 7.06
N ALA A 273 10.82 -29.08 8.29
CA ALA A 273 11.73 -29.91 9.07
C ALA A 273 12.01 -31.31 8.42
N LYS A 274 11.10 -31.79 7.56
CA LYS A 274 11.24 -33.09 6.86
C LYS A 274 12.09 -32.98 5.57
N ARG A 275 12.41 -31.78 5.11
CA ARG A 275 13.23 -31.60 3.89
C ARG A 275 14.64 -32.14 4.12
N PRO A 276 15.29 -32.74 3.11
CA PRO A 276 16.63 -33.27 3.25
C PRO A 276 17.65 -32.21 3.75
N GLY A 277 18.30 -32.49 4.88
CA GLY A 277 19.30 -31.63 5.51
C GLY A 277 18.75 -30.46 6.34
N TRP A 278 17.46 -30.14 6.28
CA TRP A 278 16.89 -28.97 6.93
C TRP A 278 16.77 -29.11 8.45
N SER A 279 16.74 -30.32 8.99
CA SER A 279 16.81 -30.57 10.43
C SER A 279 18.09 -30.00 11.07
N GLY A 280 19.14 -29.77 10.28
CA GLY A 280 20.39 -29.14 10.72
C GLY A 280 20.35 -27.61 10.77
N LEU A 281 19.36 -26.96 10.15
CA LEU A 281 19.23 -25.50 10.16
C LEU A 281 18.96 -24.97 11.58
N SER A 282 19.59 -23.86 11.94
CA SER A 282 19.35 -23.18 13.21
C SER A 282 17.86 -22.85 13.38
N ALA A 283 17.22 -22.29 12.34
CA ALA A 283 15.79 -21.97 12.37
C ALA A 283 14.89 -23.19 12.66
N VAL A 284 15.26 -24.37 12.22
CA VAL A 284 14.48 -25.61 12.47
C VAL A 284 14.73 -26.14 13.88
N ARG A 285 15.98 -26.24 14.30
CA ARG A 285 16.35 -26.73 15.63
C ARG A 285 15.79 -25.85 16.74
N ASP A 286 15.88 -24.55 16.53
CA ASP A 286 15.45 -23.55 17.50
C ASP A 286 13.95 -23.22 17.35
N HIS A 287 13.24 -23.92 16.45
CA HIS A 287 11.84 -23.71 16.10
C HIS A 287 11.51 -22.28 15.63
N HIS A 288 12.39 -21.57 14.96
CA HIS A 288 12.25 -20.22 14.41
C HIS A 288 11.57 -20.24 13.04
N ILE A 289 10.42 -20.89 12.94
CA ILE A 289 9.63 -20.93 11.71
C ILE A 289 8.34 -20.14 11.91
N ILE A 290 8.20 -19.05 11.17
CA ILE A 290 7.04 -18.16 11.20
C ILE A 290 6.16 -18.48 10.00
N ALA A 291 4.99 -19.06 10.26
CA ALA A 291 4.00 -19.35 9.23
C ALA A 291 3.05 -18.15 9.10
N LEU A 292 2.99 -17.57 7.91
CA LEU A 292 2.14 -16.43 7.60
C LEU A 292 0.94 -16.89 6.75
N ASN A 293 -0.16 -16.17 6.85
CA ASN A 293 -1.22 -16.25 5.86
C ASN A 293 -0.73 -15.67 4.53
N ASP A 294 -0.86 -16.40 3.43
CA ASP A 294 -0.33 -16.06 2.10
C ASP A 294 -0.84 -14.71 1.62
N ASP A 295 -2.11 -14.40 1.86
CA ASP A 295 -2.71 -13.14 1.44
C ASP A 295 -2.10 -11.94 2.15
N ILE A 296 -1.87 -12.07 3.47
CA ILE A 296 -1.23 -11.01 4.27
C ILE A 296 0.24 -10.89 3.89
N ALA A 297 0.89 -12.01 3.55
CA ALA A 297 2.29 -12.08 3.21
C ALA A 297 2.64 -11.52 1.82
N SER A 298 1.66 -11.50 0.90
CA SER A 298 1.84 -11.14 -0.51
C SER A 298 1.13 -9.86 -0.95
N ARG A 299 0.35 -9.23 -0.06
CA ARG A 299 -0.41 -8.01 -0.37
C ARG A 299 0.15 -6.82 0.40
N TRP A 300 0.37 -5.73 -0.30
CA TRP A 300 0.59 -4.41 0.31
C TRP A 300 -0.77 -3.74 0.55
N GLY A 301 -0.82 -2.68 1.36
CA GLY A 301 -2.07 -1.99 1.65
C GLY A 301 -2.48 -2.08 3.12
N PRO A 302 -3.79 -2.10 3.48
CA PRO A 302 -4.22 -1.91 4.86
C PRO A 302 -3.77 -3.03 5.81
N ARG A 303 -3.57 -4.26 5.32
CA ARG A 303 -3.17 -5.42 6.15
C ARG A 303 -1.66 -5.60 6.34
N ILE A 304 -0.82 -4.69 5.85
CA ILE A 304 0.63 -4.75 6.14
C ILE A 304 0.95 -4.69 7.65
N VAL A 305 0.06 -4.09 8.44
CA VAL A 305 0.16 -4.08 9.91
C VAL A 305 -0.04 -5.48 10.50
N ASP A 306 -0.85 -6.32 9.88
CA ASP A 306 -1.08 -7.70 10.33
C ASP A 306 0.11 -8.59 9.99
N LEU A 307 0.75 -8.39 8.81
CA LEU A 307 2.03 -9.00 8.48
C LEU A 307 3.08 -8.69 9.56
N LEU A 308 3.27 -7.41 9.89
CA LEU A 308 4.25 -7.01 10.90
C LEU A 308 3.91 -7.59 12.28
N ARG A 309 2.64 -7.60 12.70
CA ARG A 309 2.20 -8.22 13.96
C ARG A 309 2.51 -9.71 14.00
N ALA A 310 2.21 -10.44 12.92
CA ALA A 310 2.47 -11.87 12.83
C ALA A 310 3.98 -12.17 12.93
N VAL A 311 4.81 -11.40 12.25
CA VAL A 311 6.26 -11.54 12.34
C VAL A 311 6.76 -11.23 13.76
N VAL A 312 6.34 -10.09 14.37
CA VAL A 312 6.73 -9.72 15.73
C VAL A 312 6.31 -10.78 16.74
N ALA A 313 5.12 -11.34 16.61
CA ALA A 313 4.67 -12.45 17.47
C ALA A 313 5.59 -13.68 17.34
N GLY A 314 6.00 -14.01 16.09
CA GLY A 314 6.95 -15.09 15.86
C GLY A 314 8.36 -14.82 16.40
N LEU A 315 8.79 -13.56 16.42
CA LEU A 315 10.06 -13.15 17.03
C LEU A 315 10.01 -13.21 18.57
N ALA A 316 8.88 -12.84 19.17
CA ALA A 316 8.70 -12.74 20.63
C ALA A 316 8.42 -14.10 21.31
N SER A 317 7.93 -15.11 20.58
CA SER A 317 7.52 -16.41 21.16
C SER A 317 8.67 -17.20 21.82
N ARG A 318 9.84 -16.57 22.06
CA ARG A 318 11.12 -17.23 22.44
C ARG A 318 12.09 -16.40 23.26
N SER A 319 11.62 -15.31 23.81
CA SER A 319 12.40 -14.58 24.83
C SER A 319 12.24 -15.22 26.19
#